data_9e1d39eba9454c0670b18b4f1a31ef03
#
_entry.id   9e1d39eba9454c0670b18b4f1a31ef03
#
_cell.length_a   1.000
_cell.length_b   1.000
_cell.length_c   1.000
_cell.angle_alpha   90.00
_cell.angle_beta   90.00
_cell.angle_gamma   90.00
#
_symmetry.space_group_name_H-M   'P 1'
#
loop_
_entity.id
_entity.type
_entity.pdbx_description
1 polymer ?
#
loop_
_entity_poly.entity_id
_entity_poly.type
_entity_poly.pdbx_seq_one_letter_code
_entity_poly.pdbx_strand_id
1 'polypeptide(L)'
;MAIEESENKGASESNGTRIQIPKYAWPITGVAVILVIGAIIYFVVGRYDHISKGQFVGPGKCRECHKEQYDSWKKTKMANSFNALRPGVNAKEKQMVGIDPDKDYTHDETCLPCHTTGYGLVGGFISIEKTPEMAGISCEACHGHGGSYVNTVMSPKDPKFKTSDARNAGLIYPPTENVCRECHNAHSPFVGLDYKFYYSDRVQLGTHEHYHLKYEHGG
;
A
#
# COMPACT_ATOMS: atom_id res chain seq x y z
N MET A 1 46.77 -40.98 70.57
CA MET A 1 46.56 -41.72 69.32
C MET A 1 46.38 -40.65 68.26
N ALA A 2 47.47 -40.31 67.56
CA ALA A 2 47.58 -39.26 66.60
C ALA A 2 47.12 -39.78 65.22
N ILE A 3 46.37 -38.97 64.47
CA ILE A 3 46.13 -39.21 63.08
C ILE A 3 46.53 -37.94 62.34
N GLU A 4 47.50 -38.09 61.45
CA GLU A 4 48.11 -37.04 60.61
C GLU A 4 47.15 -36.53 59.55
N GLU A 5 47.14 -35.20 59.38
CA GLU A 5 46.64 -34.52 58.24
C GLU A 5 47.66 -34.57 57.10
N SER A 6 47.22 -34.98 55.91
CA SER A 6 48.03 -34.83 54.68
C SER A 6 47.37 -33.77 53.78
N GLU A 7 48.01 -32.60 53.74
CA GLU A 7 47.75 -31.55 52.78
C GLU A 7 48.14 -32.00 51.36
N ASN A 8 47.18 -31.97 50.45
CA ASN A 8 47.50 -32.11 49.03
C ASN A 8 47.26 -30.77 48.29
N LYS A 9 48.36 -30.03 48.05
CA LYS A 9 48.39 -28.86 47.22
C LYS A 9 48.49 -29.28 45.77
N GLY A 10 47.36 -29.22 45.01
CA GLY A 10 47.32 -29.28 43.57
C GLY A 10 46.99 -27.90 42.97
N ALA A 11 48.01 -27.07 42.74
CA ALA A 11 47.85 -25.83 41.99
C ALA A 11 47.73 -26.17 40.49
N SER A 12 46.54 -26.00 39.91
CA SER A 12 46.35 -25.99 38.48
C SER A 12 46.59 -24.59 37.92
N GLU A 13 47.77 -24.39 37.31
CA GLU A 13 48.04 -23.20 36.49
C GLU A 13 47.19 -23.24 35.22
N SER A 14 46.14 -22.44 35.16
CA SER A 14 45.44 -22.16 33.91
C SER A 14 46.23 -21.23 33.03
N ASN A 15 46.82 -21.79 31.98
CA ASN A 15 47.58 -21.06 30.97
C ASN A 15 46.60 -20.24 30.11
N GLY A 16 46.23 -19.07 30.63
CA GLY A 16 45.38 -18.11 29.90
C GLY A 16 46.16 -17.46 28.77
N THR A 17 45.94 -17.96 27.56
CA THR A 17 46.49 -17.35 26.35
C THR A 17 45.89 -15.96 26.18
N ARG A 18 46.63 -14.95 26.63
CA ARG A 18 46.26 -13.54 26.46
C ARG A 18 46.39 -13.19 24.99
N ILE A 19 45.26 -13.11 24.29
CA ILE A 19 45.20 -12.63 22.89
C ILE A 19 45.64 -11.17 22.91
N GLN A 20 46.85 -10.89 22.44
CA GLN A 20 47.38 -9.52 22.24
C GLN A 20 46.74 -8.98 20.96
N ILE A 21 45.74 -8.11 21.10
CA ILE A 21 45.16 -7.37 19.98
C ILE A 21 46.19 -6.31 19.54
N PRO A 22 46.67 -6.31 18.29
CA PRO A 22 47.64 -5.36 17.81
C PRO A 22 47.06 -3.94 17.89
N LYS A 23 47.88 -2.99 18.37
CA LYS A 23 47.51 -1.58 18.61
C LYS A 23 46.94 -0.85 17.35
N TYR A 24 47.11 -1.43 16.18
CA TYR A 24 46.63 -0.89 14.90
C TYR A 24 45.24 -1.46 14.48
N ALA A 25 44.66 -2.38 15.23
CA ALA A 25 43.35 -2.96 14.89
C ALA A 25 42.16 -2.01 15.19
N TRP A 26 42.32 -1.08 16.11
CA TRP A 26 41.26 -0.15 16.55
C TRP A 26 40.75 0.81 15.48
N PRO A 27 41.62 1.50 14.70
CA PRO A 27 41.11 2.41 13.67
C PRO A 27 40.43 1.65 12.50
N ILE A 28 40.91 0.45 12.14
CA ILE A 28 40.35 -0.35 11.05
C ILE A 28 38.95 -0.90 11.43
N THR A 29 38.79 -1.36 12.66
CA THR A 29 37.49 -1.82 13.15
C THR A 29 36.48 -0.69 13.27
N GLY A 30 36.92 0.51 13.73
CA GLY A 30 36.05 1.69 13.78
C GLY A 30 35.53 2.11 12.39
N VAL A 31 36.42 2.18 11.41
CA VAL A 31 36.04 2.51 10.02
C VAL A 31 35.09 1.46 9.42
N ALA A 32 35.37 0.17 9.62
CA ALA A 32 34.52 -0.89 9.15
C ALA A 32 33.08 -0.81 9.75
N VAL A 33 32.96 -0.54 11.04
CA VAL A 33 31.67 -0.36 11.72
C VAL A 33 30.91 0.85 11.16
N ILE A 34 31.58 1.98 10.92
CA ILE A 34 30.95 3.17 10.33
C ILE A 34 30.44 2.88 8.92
N LEU A 35 31.22 2.17 8.10
CA LEU A 35 30.80 1.80 6.75
C LEU A 35 29.59 0.86 6.75
N VAL A 36 29.55 -0.12 7.66
CA VAL A 36 28.41 -1.02 7.80
C VAL A 36 27.15 -0.28 8.25
N ILE A 37 27.29 0.60 9.25
CA ILE A 37 26.16 1.43 9.70
C ILE A 37 25.69 2.36 8.58
N GLY A 38 26.60 2.99 7.85
CA GLY A 38 26.28 3.82 6.70
C GLY A 38 25.54 3.07 5.59
N ALA A 39 25.99 1.85 5.28
CA ALA A 39 25.34 0.97 4.33
C ALA A 39 23.94 0.54 4.80
N ILE A 40 23.77 0.21 6.07
CA ILE A 40 22.46 -0.12 6.65
C ILE A 40 21.52 1.08 6.58
N ILE A 41 21.99 2.26 6.99
CA ILE A 41 21.19 3.50 6.92
C ILE A 41 20.80 3.79 5.47
N TYR A 42 21.74 3.74 4.53
CA TYR A 42 21.47 3.94 3.11
C TYR A 42 20.42 2.96 2.57
N PHE A 43 20.56 1.67 2.93
CA PHE A 43 19.61 0.64 2.50
C PHE A 43 18.23 0.81 3.13
N VAL A 44 18.16 1.14 4.42
CA VAL A 44 16.90 1.38 5.15
C VAL A 44 16.20 2.63 4.64
N VAL A 45 16.93 3.74 4.47
CA VAL A 45 16.38 5.01 3.96
C VAL A 45 15.94 4.84 2.50
N GLY A 46 16.73 4.16 1.66
CA GLY A 46 16.37 3.88 0.28
C GLY A 46 15.12 3.00 0.16
N ARG A 47 14.98 1.98 1.03
CA ARG A 47 13.74 1.18 1.08
C ARG A 47 12.55 1.97 1.59
N TYR A 48 12.74 2.82 2.60
CA TYR A 48 11.67 3.66 3.13
C TYR A 48 11.15 4.63 2.07
N ASP A 49 12.03 5.28 1.31
CA ASP A 49 11.64 6.16 0.18
C ASP A 49 10.88 5.40 -0.91
N HIS A 50 11.31 4.17 -1.22
CA HIS A 50 10.64 3.35 -2.22
C HIS A 50 9.24 2.89 -1.75
N ILE A 51 9.09 2.57 -0.47
CA ILE A 51 7.82 2.20 0.13
C ILE A 51 6.86 3.40 0.16
N SER A 52 7.35 4.58 0.55
CA SER A 52 6.52 5.80 0.62
C SER A 52 6.00 6.25 -0.75
N LYS A 53 6.77 6.02 -1.82
CA LYS A 53 6.38 6.36 -3.20
C LYS A 53 5.26 5.48 -3.75
N GLY A 54 5.21 4.20 -3.36
CA GLY A 54 4.17 3.25 -3.76
C GLY A 54 3.03 3.09 -2.76
N GLN A 55 2.88 3.99 -1.80
CA GLN A 55 1.91 3.87 -0.72
C GLN A 55 0.54 4.46 -1.11
N PHE A 56 -0.53 3.74 -0.76
CA PHE A 56 -1.88 4.27 -0.74
C PHE A 56 -2.08 5.21 0.46
N VAL A 57 -2.80 6.31 0.26
CA VAL A 57 -3.02 7.35 1.29
C VAL A 57 -4.49 7.54 1.66
N GLY A 58 -5.37 6.88 0.92
CA GLY A 58 -6.82 6.91 1.11
C GLY A 58 -7.51 8.15 0.50
N PRO A 59 -8.80 8.00 0.20
CA PRO A 59 -9.57 9.02 -0.51
C PRO A 59 -9.74 10.31 0.29
N GLY A 60 -9.59 10.27 1.61
CA GLY A 60 -9.61 11.46 2.47
C GLY A 60 -8.53 12.49 2.12
N LYS A 61 -7.34 12.01 1.73
CA LYS A 61 -6.25 12.89 1.27
C LYS A 61 -6.57 13.57 -0.06
N CYS A 62 -7.19 12.86 -0.97
CA CYS A 62 -7.62 13.43 -2.26
C CYS A 62 -8.66 14.52 -2.06
N ARG A 63 -9.58 14.35 -1.11
CA ARG A 63 -10.64 15.30 -0.78
C ARG A 63 -10.12 16.68 -0.37
N GLU A 64 -8.93 16.79 0.21
CA GLU A 64 -8.37 18.07 0.65
C GLU A 64 -8.28 19.09 -0.51
N CYS A 65 -8.00 18.59 -1.73
CA CYS A 65 -7.93 19.42 -2.94
C CYS A 65 -9.06 19.12 -3.95
N HIS A 66 -9.57 17.90 -4.01
CA HIS A 66 -10.54 17.42 -4.98
C HIS A 66 -11.91 17.14 -4.33
N LYS A 67 -12.42 18.11 -3.57
CA LYS A 67 -13.64 17.94 -2.77
C LYS A 67 -14.87 17.59 -3.60
N GLU A 68 -15.08 18.26 -4.73
CA GLU A 68 -16.27 18.06 -5.58
C GLU A 68 -16.25 16.70 -6.24
N GLN A 69 -15.10 16.27 -6.76
CA GLN A 69 -14.86 14.93 -7.31
C GLN A 69 -15.10 13.86 -6.25
N TYR A 70 -14.57 14.08 -5.02
CA TYR A 70 -14.77 13.17 -3.89
C TYR A 70 -16.26 13.06 -3.51
N ASP A 71 -16.97 14.17 -3.38
CA ASP A 71 -18.39 14.19 -2.97
C ASP A 71 -19.28 13.52 -4.04
N SER A 72 -18.93 13.62 -5.32
CA SER A 72 -19.56 12.89 -6.41
C SER A 72 -19.23 11.40 -6.37
N TRP A 73 -17.94 11.04 -6.31
CA TRP A 73 -17.48 9.65 -6.23
C TRP A 73 -18.14 8.87 -5.09
N LYS A 74 -18.25 9.47 -3.90
CA LYS A 74 -18.82 8.83 -2.71
C LYS A 74 -20.25 8.29 -2.92
N LYS A 75 -20.98 8.82 -3.90
CA LYS A 75 -22.34 8.40 -4.25
C LYS A 75 -22.37 7.24 -5.26
N THR A 76 -21.23 6.87 -5.82
CA THR A 76 -21.14 5.86 -6.88
C THR A 76 -21.24 4.43 -6.33
N LYS A 77 -21.58 3.49 -7.21
CA LYS A 77 -21.53 2.06 -6.90
C LYS A 77 -20.11 1.60 -6.59
N MET A 78 -19.08 2.20 -7.22
CA MET A 78 -17.68 1.88 -6.98
C MET A 78 -17.26 2.21 -5.54
N ALA A 79 -17.57 3.41 -5.06
CA ALA A 79 -17.30 3.79 -3.67
C ALA A 79 -17.96 2.84 -2.66
N ASN A 80 -19.07 2.23 -3.02
CA ASN A 80 -19.87 1.36 -2.18
C ASN A 80 -19.71 -0.13 -2.53
N SER A 81 -18.73 -0.49 -3.37
CA SER A 81 -18.57 -1.85 -3.89
C SER A 81 -18.31 -2.90 -2.81
N PHE A 82 -17.64 -2.56 -1.71
CA PHE A 82 -17.44 -3.45 -0.57
C PHE A 82 -18.75 -3.93 0.05
N ASN A 83 -19.79 -3.09 0.06
CA ASN A 83 -21.10 -3.48 0.62
C ASN A 83 -21.75 -4.66 -0.12
N ALA A 84 -21.43 -4.83 -1.40
CA ALA A 84 -21.93 -5.97 -2.19
C ALA A 84 -21.43 -7.33 -1.63
N LEU A 85 -20.35 -7.35 -0.88
CA LEU A 85 -19.78 -8.56 -0.26
C LEU A 85 -20.57 -9.04 0.96
N ARG A 86 -21.43 -8.20 1.53
CA ARG A 86 -22.21 -8.52 2.73
C ARG A 86 -23.35 -9.50 2.44
N PRO A 87 -23.75 -10.32 3.40
CA PRO A 87 -24.94 -11.18 3.29
C PRO A 87 -26.19 -10.38 2.91
N GLY A 88 -27.04 -10.95 2.05
CA GLY A 88 -28.30 -10.37 1.61
C GLY A 88 -28.19 -9.18 0.65
N VAL A 89 -27.01 -8.55 0.52
CA VAL A 89 -26.81 -7.43 -0.40
C VAL A 89 -26.65 -7.96 -1.82
N ASN A 90 -27.37 -7.36 -2.77
CA ASN A 90 -27.43 -7.79 -4.19
C ASN A 90 -27.76 -9.29 -4.33
N ALA A 91 -28.71 -9.79 -3.52
CA ALA A 91 -29.03 -11.21 -3.45
C ALA A 91 -29.43 -11.81 -4.79
N LYS A 92 -30.24 -11.10 -5.58
CA LYS A 92 -30.67 -11.56 -6.92
C LYS A 92 -29.50 -11.67 -7.87
N GLU A 93 -28.64 -10.68 -7.89
CA GLU A 93 -27.46 -10.65 -8.75
C GLU A 93 -26.48 -11.76 -8.36
N LYS A 94 -26.27 -12.01 -7.08
CA LYS A 94 -25.46 -13.14 -6.59
C LYS A 94 -26.04 -14.49 -7.05
N GLN A 95 -27.35 -14.70 -6.93
CA GLN A 95 -27.99 -15.92 -7.38
C GLN A 95 -27.87 -16.13 -8.90
N MET A 96 -27.99 -15.07 -9.69
CA MET A 96 -27.86 -15.15 -11.15
C MET A 96 -26.48 -15.67 -11.59
N VAL A 97 -25.44 -15.43 -10.82
CA VAL A 97 -24.06 -15.87 -11.11
C VAL A 97 -23.63 -17.09 -10.29
N GLY A 98 -24.57 -17.75 -9.59
CA GLY A 98 -24.31 -18.96 -8.82
C GLY A 98 -23.53 -18.73 -7.50
N ILE A 99 -23.54 -17.50 -6.98
CA ILE A 99 -22.92 -17.13 -5.71
C ILE A 99 -24.01 -17.16 -4.62
N ASP A 100 -23.67 -17.75 -3.46
CA ASP A 100 -24.57 -17.79 -2.31
C ASP A 100 -24.89 -16.36 -1.80
N PRO A 101 -26.15 -15.91 -1.82
CA PRO A 101 -26.52 -14.56 -1.42
C PRO A 101 -26.37 -14.30 0.08
N ASP A 102 -26.45 -15.34 0.91
CA ASP A 102 -26.46 -15.24 2.37
C ASP A 102 -25.05 -15.42 3.00
N LYS A 103 -24.08 -15.83 2.19
CA LYS A 103 -22.68 -15.93 2.62
C LYS A 103 -22.05 -14.55 2.77
N ASP A 104 -21.22 -14.38 3.81
CA ASP A 104 -20.37 -13.22 4.00
C ASP A 104 -19.06 -13.38 3.20
N TYR A 105 -18.83 -12.48 2.25
CA TYR A 105 -17.64 -12.40 1.40
C TYR A 105 -16.70 -11.26 1.81
N THR A 106 -16.94 -10.58 2.91
CA THR A 106 -16.13 -9.43 3.35
C THR A 106 -14.69 -9.78 3.73
N HIS A 107 -14.39 -11.09 3.83
CA HIS A 107 -13.05 -11.62 4.10
C HIS A 107 -12.56 -12.55 2.97
N ASP A 108 -13.28 -12.62 1.87
CA ASP A 108 -12.93 -13.51 0.75
C ASP A 108 -11.84 -12.85 -0.12
N GLU A 109 -10.65 -13.46 -0.09
CA GLU A 109 -9.45 -12.96 -0.79
C GLU A 109 -9.63 -12.92 -2.32
N THR A 110 -10.59 -13.65 -2.87
CA THR A 110 -10.90 -13.62 -4.30
C THR A 110 -11.80 -12.44 -4.68
N CYS A 111 -12.57 -11.93 -3.74
CA CYS A 111 -13.49 -10.81 -3.92
C CYS A 111 -12.83 -9.45 -3.60
N LEU A 112 -12.01 -9.41 -2.54
CA LEU A 112 -11.44 -8.19 -2.00
C LEU A 112 -10.64 -7.34 -3.01
N PRO A 113 -9.83 -7.90 -3.92
CA PRO A 113 -9.07 -7.11 -4.90
C PRO A 113 -9.94 -6.20 -5.78
N CYS A 114 -11.16 -6.68 -6.13
CA CYS A 114 -12.09 -5.94 -6.99
C CYS A 114 -13.11 -5.11 -6.19
N HIS A 115 -13.17 -5.27 -4.87
CA HIS A 115 -14.16 -4.60 -4.03
C HIS A 115 -13.55 -3.65 -2.99
N THR A 116 -12.21 -3.51 -3.00
CA THR A 116 -11.45 -2.62 -2.11
C THR A 116 -10.34 -1.91 -2.85
N THR A 117 -9.75 -0.90 -2.24
CA THR A 117 -8.62 -0.17 -2.81
C THR A 117 -7.31 -0.66 -2.23
N GLY A 118 -6.39 -1.12 -3.09
CA GLY A 118 -5.03 -1.49 -2.70
C GLY A 118 -4.95 -2.74 -1.81
N TYR A 119 -5.84 -3.72 -1.96
CA TYR A 119 -5.78 -4.97 -1.20
C TYR A 119 -4.41 -5.65 -1.33
N GLY A 120 -3.80 -5.98 -0.19
CA GLY A 120 -2.48 -6.60 -0.14
C GLY A 120 -1.30 -5.66 -0.43
N LEU A 121 -1.54 -4.37 -0.64
CA LEU A 121 -0.52 -3.36 -0.92
C LEU A 121 -0.31 -2.40 0.25
N VAL A 122 0.84 -1.73 0.28
CA VAL A 122 1.21 -0.82 1.38
C VAL A 122 0.24 0.37 1.45
N GLY A 123 -0.40 0.56 2.61
CA GLY A 123 -1.40 1.61 2.82
C GLY A 123 -2.78 1.31 2.24
N GLY A 124 -2.97 0.17 1.56
CA GLY A 124 -4.24 -0.26 1.03
C GLY A 124 -5.14 -0.98 2.05
N PHE A 125 -6.17 -1.63 1.55
CA PHE A 125 -7.15 -2.33 2.38
C PHE A 125 -6.54 -3.51 3.13
N ILE A 126 -6.74 -3.56 4.45
CA ILE A 126 -6.36 -4.66 5.31
C ILE A 126 -7.61 -5.38 5.85
N SER A 127 -8.50 -4.62 6.48
CA SER A 127 -9.80 -5.07 6.96
C SER A 127 -10.70 -3.85 7.23
N ILE A 128 -11.99 -4.09 7.41
CA ILE A 128 -12.95 -3.00 7.68
C ILE A 128 -12.69 -2.31 9.02
N GLU A 129 -12.06 -3.00 9.97
CA GLU A 129 -11.70 -2.44 11.28
C GLU A 129 -10.42 -1.61 11.23
N LYS A 130 -9.46 -1.97 10.34
CA LYS A 130 -8.13 -1.34 10.28
C LYS A 130 -8.06 -0.20 9.28
N THR A 131 -8.65 -0.39 8.11
CA THR A 131 -8.60 0.58 7.00
C THR A 131 -9.97 0.73 6.33
N PRO A 132 -11.02 1.16 7.10
CA PRO A 132 -12.39 1.28 6.58
C PRO A 132 -12.51 2.23 5.40
N GLU A 133 -11.66 3.26 5.30
CA GLU A 133 -11.61 4.23 4.21
C GLU A 133 -11.17 3.62 2.88
N MET A 134 -10.52 2.45 2.91
CA MET A 134 -10.08 1.71 1.72
C MET A 134 -11.13 0.66 1.28
N ALA A 135 -12.23 0.53 2.00
CA ALA A 135 -13.36 -0.31 1.61
C ALA A 135 -14.11 0.34 0.44
N GLY A 136 -14.17 -0.37 -0.68
CA GLY A 136 -14.68 0.15 -1.95
C GLY A 136 -13.57 0.59 -2.91
N ILE A 137 -13.94 0.88 -4.14
CA ILE A 137 -13.02 1.35 -5.19
C ILE A 137 -12.92 2.87 -5.10
N SER A 138 -11.79 3.36 -4.61
CA SER A 138 -11.53 4.79 -4.41
C SER A 138 -10.68 5.40 -5.53
N CYS A 139 -10.35 6.68 -5.36
CA CYS A 139 -9.56 7.47 -6.31
C CYS A 139 -8.29 6.73 -6.78
N GLU A 140 -7.56 6.16 -5.84
CA GLU A 140 -6.26 5.54 -6.08
C GLU A 140 -6.34 4.21 -6.86
N ALA A 141 -7.49 3.54 -6.86
CA ALA A 141 -7.70 2.35 -7.68
C ALA A 141 -7.69 2.67 -9.20
N CYS A 142 -8.06 3.91 -9.55
CA CYS A 142 -8.09 4.36 -10.94
C CYS A 142 -6.92 5.28 -11.28
N HIS A 143 -6.53 6.14 -10.32
CA HIS A 143 -5.54 7.19 -10.54
C HIS A 143 -4.13 6.82 -10.04
N GLY A 144 -3.93 5.60 -9.55
CA GLY A 144 -2.65 5.14 -8.97
C GLY A 144 -2.47 5.59 -7.52
N HIS A 145 -1.51 4.95 -6.85
CA HIS A 145 -1.21 5.23 -5.43
C HIS A 145 -0.76 6.67 -5.20
N GLY A 146 -1.38 7.34 -4.23
CA GLY A 146 -1.27 8.77 -4.01
C GLY A 146 -0.05 9.23 -3.22
N GLY A 147 0.72 8.34 -2.58
CA GLY A 147 1.77 8.73 -1.63
C GLY A 147 2.81 9.68 -2.22
N SER A 148 3.40 9.33 -3.36
CA SER A 148 4.36 10.21 -4.03
C SER A 148 3.70 11.46 -4.61
N TYR A 149 2.52 11.30 -5.20
CA TYR A 149 1.73 12.40 -5.76
C TYR A 149 1.43 13.45 -4.69
N VAL A 150 0.84 13.06 -3.57
CA VAL A 150 0.50 13.97 -2.47
C VAL A 150 1.73 14.68 -1.92
N ASN A 151 2.83 13.94 -1.69
CA ASN A 151 4.06 14.52 -1.18
C ASN A 151 4.71 15.53 -2.15
N THR A 152 4.62 15.27 -3.46
CA THR A 152 5.16 16.16 -4.48
C THR A 152 4.31 17.41 -4.65
N VAL A 153 3.00 17.23 -4.73
CA VAL A 153 2.01 18.26 -5.02
C VAL A 153 1.72 19.15 -3.82
N MET A 154 1.68 18.56 -2.61
CA MET A 154 1.41 19.27 -1.35
C MET A 154 2.65 19.97 -0.80
N SER A 155 3.77 19.95 -1.51
CA SER A 155 4.94 20.75 -1.10
C SER A 155 4.59 22.24 -1.15
N PRO A 156 4.62 22.97 -0.03
CA PRO A 156 4.24 24.37 0.01
C PRO A 156 5.18 25.29 -0.78
N LYS A 157 6.23 24.75 -1.37
CA LYS A 157 7.28 25.48 -2.07
C LYS A 157 6.95 25.76 -3.55
N ASP A 158 6.03 25.02 -4.16
CA ASP A 158 5.68 25.25 -5.56
C ASP A 158 4.19 24.97 -5.85
N PRO A 159 3.33 26.02 -5.86
CA PRO A 159 1.94 25.87 -6.24
C PRO A 159 1.73 25.64 -7.75
N LYS A 160 2.78 25.56 -8.55
CA LYS A 160 2.74 25.46 -10.02
C LYS A 160 3.29 24.15 -10.54
N PHE A 161 3.01 23.02 -9.86
CA PHE A 161 3.45 21.73 -10.41
C PHE A 161 2.71 21.41 -11.73
N LYS A 162 3.43 20.76 -12.63
CA LYS A 162 2.91 20.40 -13.96
C LYS A 162 2.23 19.04 -13.91
N THR A 163 1.31 18.80 -14.83
CA THR A 163 0.72 17.46 -15.05
C THR A 163 1.79 16.38 -15.25
N SER A 164 2.91 16.73 -15.89
CA SER A 164 4.07 15.83 -16.04
C SER A 164 4.68 15.42 -14.70
N ASP A 165 4.77 16.34 -13.74
CA ASP A 165 5.32 16.05 -12.40
C ASP A 165 4.37 15.12 -11.61
N ALA A 166 3.07 15.36 -11.75
CA ALA A 166 2.05 14.48 -11.19
C ALA A 166 2.14 13.05 -11.75
N ARG A 167 2.30 12.90 -13.08
CA ARG A 167 2.49 11.59 -13.71
C ARG A 167 3.79 10.92 -13.28
N ASN A 168 4.89 11.65 -13.18
CA ASN A 168 6.17 11.14 -12.68
C ASN A 168 6.06 10.71 -11.21
N ALA A 169 5.15 11.31 -10.45
CA ALA A 169 4.83 10.93 -9.08
C ALA A 169 3.83 9.75 -8.98
N GLY A 170 3.44 9.15 -10.09
CA GLY A 170 2.59 7.95 -10.14
C GLY A 170 1.12 8.20 -10.48
N LEU A 171 0.73 9.45 -10.79
CA LEU A 171 -0.63 9.74 -11.23
C LEU A 171 -0.92 9.10 -12.59
N ILE A 172 -1.96 8.29 -12.65
CA ILE A 172 -2.55 7.76 -13.88
C ILE A 172 -3.67 8.71 -14.30
N TYR A 173 -3.43 9.51 -15.34
CA TYR A 173 -4.42 10.45 -15.85
C TYR A 173 -4.27 10.67 -17.37
N PRO A 174 -5.34 10.47 -18.15
CA PRO A 174 -6.60 9.81 -17.74
C PRO A 174 -6.38 8.32 -17.44
N PRO A 175 -7.24 7.69 -16.61
CA PRO A 175 -7.22 6.24 -16.42
C PRO A 175 -7.44 5.52 -17.74
N THR A 176 -6.65 4.48 -18.00
CA THR A 176 -6.74 3.70 -19.25
C THR A 176 -7.71 2.53 -19.10
N GLU A 177 -8.11 1.93 -20.22
CA GLU A 177 -8.93 0.71 -20.22
C GLU A 177 -8.28 -0.42 -19.42
N ASN A 178 -6.95 -0.55 -19.45
CA ASN A 178 -6.23 -1.59 -18.71
C ASN A 178 -6.47 -1.50 -17.20
N VAL A 179 -6.51 -0.29 -16.64
CA VAL A 179 -6.84 -0.07 -15.21
C VAL A 179 -8.25 -0.59 -14.89
N CYS A 180 -9.22 -0.33 -15.75
CA CYS A 180 -10.58 -0.85 -15.56
C CYS A 180 -10.62 -2.39 -15.68
N ARG A 181 -9.84 -2.95 -16.60
CA ARG A 181 -9.76 -4.38 -16.85
C ARG A 181 -9.10 -5.19 -15.73
N GLU A 182 -8.45 -4.57 -14.78
CA GLU A 182 -7.96 -5.25 -13.57
C GLU A 182 -9.11 -5.90 -12.78
N CYS A 183 -10.29 -5.26 -12.77
CA CYS A 183 -11.50 -5.77 -12.11
C CYS A 183 -12.59 -6.21 -13.10
N HIS A 184 -12.76 -5.50 -14.23
CA HIS A 184 -13.77 -5.81 -15.25
C HIS A 184 -13.22 -6.79 -16.29
N ASN A 185 -12.88 -8.01 -15.86
CA ASN A 185 -12.29 -9.08 -16.67
C ASN A 185 -13.04 -10.41 -16.46
N ALA A 186 -12.60 -11.47 -17.13
CA ALA A 186 -13.24 -12.80 -17.10
C ALA A 186 -13.22 -13.49 -15.72
N HIS A 187 -12.45 -13.01 -14.75
CA HIS A 187 -12.49 -13.52 -13.38
C HIS A 187 -13.64 -12.89 -12.56
N SER A 188 -14.22 -11.80 -13.02
CA SER A 188 -15.43 -11.27 -12.41
C SER A 188 -16.62 -12.19 -12.71
N PRO A 189 -17.38 -12.65 -11.71
CA PRO A 189 -18.50 -13.56 -11.92
C PRO A 189 -19.61 -12.97 -12.81
N PHE A 190 -19.66 -11.64 -12.94
CA PHE A 190 -20.63 -10.94 -13.78
C PHE A 190 -20.17 -10.72 -15.23
N VAL A 191 -18.88 -10.85 -15.50
CA VAL A 191 -18.35 -10.70 -16.86
C VAL A 191 -18.49 -12.03 -17.59
N GLY A 192 -19.32 -12.07 -18.62
CA GLY A 192 -19.60 -13.28 -19.41
C GLY A 192 -21.07 -13.69 -19.42
N LEU A 193 -21.89 -13.16 -18.52
CA LEU A 193 -23.36 -13.29 -18.55
C LEU A 193 -23.96 -12.06 -19.25
N ASP A 194 -23.83 -11.97 -20.56
CA ASP A 194 -24.32 -10.83 -21.37
C ASP A 194 -23.79 -9.44 -20.97
N TYR A 195 -22.96 -9.36 -19.94
CA TYR A 195 -22.32 -8.10 -19.54
C TYR A 195 -21.05 -7.87 -20.33
N LYS A 196 -21.12 -6.95 -21.28
CA LYS A 196 -19.95 -6.44 -21.98
C LYS A 196 -19.49 -5.14 -21.34
N PHE A 197 -18.23 -5.11 -20.92
CA PHE A 197 -17.63 -3.87 -20.42
C PHE A 197 -17.15 -3.02 -21.61
N TYR A 198 -17.82 -1.90 -21.83
CA TYR A 198 -17.43 -0.89 -22.80
C TYR A 198 -16.76 0.27 -22.07
N TYR A 199 -15.46 0.38 -22.22
CA TYR A 199 -14.65 1.41 -21.54
C TYR A 199 -15.12 2.84 -21.88
N SER A 200 -15.36 3.14 -23.17
CA SER A 200 -15.81 4.45 -23.65
C SER A 200 -17.06 4.97 -22.94
N ASP A 201 -17.98 4.07 -22.66
CA ASP A 201 -19.25 4.43 -22.01
C ASP A 201 -19.08 4.56 -20.49
N ARG A 202 -18.28 3.66 -19.91
CA ARG A 202 -18.14 3.55 -18.45
C ARG A 202 -17.24 4.59 -17.84
N VAL A 203 -16.18 5.03 -18.55
CA VAL A 203 -15.29 6.07 -18.06
C VAL A 203 -16.02 7.41 -17.86
N GLN A 204 -17.07 7.66 -18.61
CA GLN A 204 -17.89 8.89 -18.50
C GLN A 204 -19.08 8.74 -17.53
N LEU A 205 -19.69 7.57 -17.45
CA LEU A 205 -20.95 7.37 -16.75
C LEU A 205 -20.83 6.62 -15.43
N GLY A 206 -19.72 5.95 -15.17
CA GLY A 206 -19.59 5.00 -14.05
C GLY A 206 -18.71 5.46 -12.91
N THR A 207 -18.01 6.59 -13.04
CA THR A 207 -17.01 7.04 -12.10
C THR A 207 -17.54 8.19 -11.21
N HIS A 208 -17.02 9.38 -11.39
CA HIS A 208 -17.45 10.59 -10.70
C HIS A 208 -17.69 11.70 -11.74
N GLU A 209 -18.38 12.77 -11.33
CA GLU A 209 -18.52 13.96 -12.17
C GLU A 209 -17.16 14.62 -12.42
N HIS A 210 -16.93 15.05 -13.66
CA HIS A 210 -15.69 15.65 -14.10
C HIS A 210 -15.71 17.17 -13.89
N TYR A 211 -15.68 17.60 -12.63
CA TYR A 211 -15.62 19.02 -12.29
C TYR A 211 -14.25 19.63 -12.66
N HIS A 212 -14.25 20.92 -12.95
CA HIS A 212 -13.00 21.66 -13.10
C HIS A 212 -12.15 21.56 -11.83
N LEU A 213 -10.85 21.42 -12.00
CA LEU A 213 -9.93 21.37 -10.87
C LEU A 213 -9.84 22.76 -10.23
N LYS A 214 -9.96 22.84 -8.91
CA LYS A 214 -9.73 24.08 -8.15
C LYS A 214 -8.31 24.60 -8.32
N TYR A 215 -7.35 23.67 -8.47
CA TYR A 215 -5.96 23.95 -8.75
C TYR A 215 -5.61 23.25 -10.07
N GLU A 216 -5.51 24.05 -11.13
CA GLU A 216 -5.15 23.50 -12.44
C GLU A 216 -3.70 23.05 -12.42
N HIS A 217 -3.49 21.83 -12.87
CA HIS A 217 -2.16 21.34 -13.14
C HIS A 217 -1.69 21.98 -14.45
N GLY A 218 -0.69 22.83 -14.40
CA GLY A 218 -0.12 23.45 -15.59
C GLY A 218 0.29 22.40 -16.63
N GLY A 219 -0.05 22.63 -17.89
CA GLY A 219 0.29 21.76 -19.03
C GLY A 219 1.77 21.80 -19.40
#